data_2d1b2eb0d33f43bc7388f05ee395fb21
#
_entry.id   2d1b2eb0d33f43bc7388f05ee395fb21
#
_cell.length_a   1.000
_cell.length_b   1.000
_cell.length_c   1.000
_cell.angle_alpha   90.00
_cell.angle_beta   90.00
_cell.angle_gamma   90.00
#
_symmetry.space_group_name_H-M   'P 1'
#
loop_
_entity.id
_entity.type
_entity.pdbx_description
1 polymer ?
#
loop_
_entity_poly.entity_id
_entity_poly.type
_entity_poly.pdbx_seq_one_letter_code
_entity_poly.pdbx_strand_id
1 'polypeptide(L)'
;EKPPEVTAPESVSEAASEPASEPVNENVTLTPDLVGRDYDAEVRNNRSYIDEYLFYVTLEYSDTVEKGRIIRQSPEAGEVIQKGDTVSLVVSRGPQMMEMPDIIGQTQDSAVQELATKGLNATCFTVVNDGSEAAGCVVSASEDAGSMVEVGTTIVLYIAGDVPADAPAESEAPSD
;
A
#
# COMPACT_ATOMS: atom_id res chain seq x y z
N GLU A 1 -58.33 25.69 68.15
CA GLU A 1 -56.97 26.12 68.10
C GLU A 1 -56.39 25.81 66.72
N LYS A 2 -56.08 26.85 66.03
CA LYS A 2 -55.69 26.84 64.61
C LYS A 2 -54.21 26.67 64.46
N PRO A 3 -53.68 25.74 63.64
CA PRO A 3 -52.26 25.73 63.30
C PRO A 3 -51.96 26.68 62.11
N PRO A 4 -50.79 27.26 62.03
CA PRO A 4 -50.45 28.28 61.08
C PRO A 4 -50.10 27.77 59.68
N GLU A 5 -50.50 28.58 58.77
CA GLU A 5 -50.24 28.58 57.37
C GLU A 5 -48.76 28.52 57.04
N VAL A 6 -48.38 27.64 56.14
CA VAL A 6 -46.98 27.53 55.60
C VAL A 6 -46.95 28.28 54.29
N THR A 7 -46.28 29.41 54.33
CA THR A 7 -45.97 30.23 53.18
C THR A 7 -44.79 29.54 52.39
N ALA A 8 -45.03 29.38 51.13
CA ALA A 8 -43.98 28.95 50.21
C ALA A 8 -42.94 30.07 50.00
N PRO A 9 -41.65 29.78 49.94
CA PRO A 9 -40.66 30.74 49.46
C PRO A 9 -40.52 30.64 47.95
N GLU A 10 -40.48 31.79 47.40
CA GLU A 10 -40.24 32.14 46.01
C GLU A 10 -38.91 31.68 45.49
N SER A 11 -38.97 31.32 44.21
CA SER A 11 -37.98 31.46 43.16
C SER A 11 -36.56 31.87 43.60
N VAL A 12 -35.69 30.92 43.54
CA VAL A 12 -34.27 31.20 43.43
C VAL A 12 -33.94 31.45 41.95
N SER A 13 -33.49 32.65 41.75
CA SER A 13 -32.89 33.17 40.57
C SER A 13 -31.88 32.18 39.97
N GLU A 14 -32.14 31.81 38.77
CA GLU A 14 -31.25 31.19 37.84
C GLU A 14 -30.02 32.10 37.63
N ALA A 15 -28.95 31.81 38.31
CA ALA A 15 -27.67 32.38 37.99
C ALA A 15 -27.15 31.70 36.72
N ALA A 16 -27.31 32.39 35.60
CA ALA A 16 -26.61 32.07 34.37
C ALA A 16 -25.12 32.02 34.69
N SER A 17 -24.57 30.80 34.73
CA SER A 17 -23.16 30.59 34.62
C SER A 17 -22.77 30.95 33.20
N GLU A 18 -22.24 32.14 33.03
CA GLU A 18 -21.41 32.46 31.87
C GLU A 18 -20.32 31.40 31.76
N PRO A 19 -20.12 30.78 30.60
CA PRO A 19 -18.93 29.95 30.40
C PRO A 19 -17.72 30.87 30.60
N ALA A 20 -16.97 30.59 31.66
CA ALA A 20 -15.67 31.17 31.83
C ALA A 20 -14.89 30.96 30.55
N SER A 21 -14.58 32.03 29.85
CA SER A 21 -13.62 32.03 28.76
C SER A 21 -12.31 31.52 29.35
N GLU A 22 -12.03 30.24 29.17
CA GLU A 22 -10.70 29.73 29.41
C GLU A 22 -9.73 30.57 28.55
N PRO A 23 -8.57 30.97 29.05
CA PRO A 23 -7.62 31.74 28.28
C PRO A 23 -7.27 30.90 27.04
N VAL A 24 -7.67 31.37 25.89
CA VAL A 24 -7.28 30.79 24.60
C VAL A 24 -5.74 30.80 24.57
N ASN A 25 -5.16 29.64 24.73
CA ASN A 25 -3.73 29.49 24.63
C ASN A 25 -3.37 29.71 23.15
N GLU A 26 -2.86 30.89 22.84
CA GLU A 26 -2.51 31.29 21.46
C GLU A 26 -1.46 30.38 20.79
N ASN A 27 -0.91 29.46 21.56
CA ASN A 27 0.08 28.47 21.10
C ASN A 27 -0.52 27.10 20.75
N VAL A 28 -1.85 26.99 20.70
CA VAL A 28 -2.54 25.75 20.40
C VAL A 28 -3.10 25.81 18.97
N THR A 29 -2.98 24.72 18.24
CA THR A 29 -3.49 24.56 16.88
C THR A 29 -4.14 23.18 16.72
N LEU A 30 -4.86 22.97 15.63
CA LEU A 30 -5.46 21.67 15.30
C LEU A 30 -4.61 20.97 14.26
N THR A 31 -4.37 19.67 14.46
CA THR A 31 -3.69 18.84 13.47
C THR A 31 -4.47 18.88 12.14
N PRO A 32 -3.83 19.29 11.03
CA PRO A 32 -4.49 19.33 9.73
C PRO A 32 -4.80 17.91 9.22
N ASP A 33 -5.81 17.78 8.37
CA ASP A 33 -6.08 16.53 7.64
C ASP A 33 -5.16 16.42 6.43
N LEU A 34 -4.17 15.55 6.53
CA LEU A 34 -3.13 15.35 5.52
C LEU A 34 -3.20 13.96 4.87
N VAL A 35 -4.03 13.04 5.41
CA VAL A 35 -4.16 11.68 4.87
C VAL A 35 -4.70 11.72 3.43
N GLY A 36 -4.06 10.99 2.53
CA GLY A 36 -4.40 10.94 1.10
C GLY A 36 -3.86 12.11 0.28
N ARG A 37 -3.28 13.15 0.89
CA ARG A 37 -2.65 14.26 0.18
C ARG A 37 -1.27 13.88 -0.33
N ASP A 38 -0.82 14.55 -1.39
CA ASP A 38 0.55 14.43 -1.87
C ASP A 38 1.50 15.18 -0.94
N TYR A 39 2.48 14.45 -0.39
CA TYR A 39 3.41 15.02 0.57
C TYR A 39 4.30 16.12 -0.03
N ASP A 40 4.89 15.87 -1.21
CA ASP A 40 5.83 16.81 -1.82
C ASP A 40 5.12 18.04 -2.41
N ALA A 41 3.96 17.85 -3.04
CA ALA A 41 3.22 18.93 -3.70
C ALA A 41 2.42 19.78 -2.72
N GLU A 42 1.78 19.18 -1.72
CA GLU A 42 0.79 19.86 -0.89
C GLU A 42 1.28 20.17 0.54
N VAL A 43 2.23 19.38 1.08
CA VAL A 43 2.64 19.50 2.48
C VAL A 43 4.05 20.06 2.62
N ARG A 44 5.04 19.44 1.99
CA ARG A 44 6.46 19.78 2.13
C ARG A 44 6.80 21.21 1.75
N ASN A 45 6.13 21.77 0.75
CA ASN A 45 6.37 23.12 0.24
C ASN A 45 5.34 24.14 0.72
N ASN A 46 4.40 23.72 1.58
CA ASN A 46 3.36 24.61 2.10
C ASN A 46 3.85 25.35 3.34
N ARG A 47 4.08 26.66 3.19
CA ARG A 47 4.58 27.52 4.28
C ARG A 47 3.67 27.53 5.51
N SER A 48 2.37 27.46 5.31
CA SER A 48 1.42 27.45 6.43
C SER A 48 1.61 26.24 7.34
N TYR A 49 2.00 25.10 6.78
CA TYR A 49 2.28 23.91 7.56
C TYR A 49 3.69 23.94 8.17
N ILE A 50 4.70 24.41 7.42
CA ILE A 50 6.09 24.43 7.89
C ILE A 50 6.28 25.41 9.05
N ASP A 51 5.54 26.51 9.06
CA ASP A 51 5.62 27.52 10.11
C ASP A 51 4.89 27.09 11.40
N GLU A 52 3.97 26.14 11.32
CA GLU A 52 3.15 25.68 12.46
C GLU A 52 3.54 24.30 13.01
N TYR A 53 4.10 23.40 12.17
CA TYR A 53 4.36 22.02 12.52
C TYR A 53 5.77 21.57 12.13
N LEU A 54 6.30 20.62 12.90
CA LEU A 54 7.46 19.85 12.50
C LEU A 54 6.97 18.51 11.92
N PHE A 55 7.47 18.10 10.75
CA PHE A 55 7.09 16.84 10.14
C PHE A 55 8.18 15.79 10.30
N TYR A 56 7.79 14.63 10.84
CA TYR A 56 8.60 13.43 10.82
C TYR A 56 8.03 12.45 9.78
N VAL A 57 8.78 12.18 8.72
CA VAL A 57 8.30 11.40 7.58
C VAL A 57 8.95 10.03 7.57
N THR A 58 8.11 9.00 7.51
CA THR A 58 8.51 7.60 7.27
C THR A 58 7.93 7.13 5.95
N LEU A 59 8.67 6.29 5.24
CA LEU A 59 8.25 5.74 3.96
C LEU A 59 7.84 4.27 4.13
N GLU A 60 6.69 3.90 3.56
CA GLU A 60 6.14 2.54 3.61
C GLU A 60 5.63 2.14 2.22
N TYR A 61 5.78 0.86 1.84
CA TYR A 61 5.17 0.35 0.62
C TYR A 61 3.66 0.20 0.80
N SER A 62 2.90 0.48 -0.24
CA SER A 62 1.45 0.33 -0.26
C SER A 62 0.96 -0.01 -1.66
N ASP A 63 0.16 -1.06 -1.76
CA ASP A 63 -0.48 -1.49 -3.02
C ASP A 63 -1.80 -0.74 -3.27
N THR A 64 -2.29 -0.02 -2.26
CA THR A 64 -3.57 0.71 -2.31
C THR A 64 -3.42 2.22 -2.36
N VAL A 65 -2.29 2.75 -1.89
CA VAL A 65 -2.02 4.19 -1.85
C VAL A 65 -0.90 4.53 -2.83
N GLU A 66 -1.17 5.43 -3.75
CA GLU A 66 -0.21 5.88 -4.75
C GLU A 66 1.08 6.43 -4.12
N LYS A 67 2.19 6.24 -4.82
CA LYS A 67 3.50 6.77 -4.41
C LYS A 67 3.43 8.28 -4.19
N GLY A 68 4.00 8.72 -3.06
CA GLY A 68 4.05 10.14 -2.67
C GLY A 68 2.87 10.59 -1.81
N ARG A 69 1.79 9.81 -1.72
CA ARG A 69 0.64 10.15 -0.89
C ARG A 69 0.80 9.68 0.56
N ILE A 70 0.20 10.43 1.46
CA ILE A 70 0.22 10.14 2.89
C ILE A 70 -0.76 9.01 3.20
N ILE A 71 -0.25 7.91 3.74
CA ILE A 71 -1.04 6.73 4.15
C ILE A 71 -1.75 7.00 5.47
N ARG A 72 -1.01 7.54 6.43
CA ARG A 72 -1.50 7.83 7.79
C ARG A 72 -0.69 8.95 8.43
N GLN A 73 -1.26 9.57 9.43
CA GLN A 73 -0.63 10.60 10.24
C GLN A 73 -0.82 10.35 11.73
N SER A 74 0.01 10.94 12.55
CA SER A 74 -0.14 10.98 14.01
C SER A 74 0.47 12.28 14.52
N PRO A 75 -0.27 13.12 15.28
CA PRO A 75 -1.65 12.96 15.75
C PRO A 75 -2.71 12.91 14.65
N GLU A 76 -3.91 12.44 14.98
CA GLU A 76 -5.03 12.38 14.02
C GLU A 76 -5.52 13.79 13.64
N ALA A 77 -6.16 13.90 12.49
CA ALA A 77 -6.73 15.16 12.04
C ALA A 77 -7.74 15.72 13.05
N GLY A 78 -7.61 16.99 13.41
CA GLY A 78 -8.45 17.66 14.37
C GLY A 78 -8.05 17.49 15.85
N GLU A 79 -6.99 16.73 16.15
CA GLU A 79 -6.43 16.70 17.50
C GLU A 79 -5.77 18.03 17.85
N VAL A 80 -5.88 18.42 19.11
CA VAL A 80 -5.31 19.64 19.65
C VAL A 80 -3.83 19.44 19.97
N ILE A 81 -2.96 20.20 19.33
CA ILE A 81 -1.51 20.18 19.53
C ILE A 81 -0.96 21.59 19.72
N GLN A 82 0.29 21.70 20.11
CA GLN A 82 0.96 23.00 20.22
C GLN A 82 1.66 23.36 18.90
N LYS A 83 1.77 24.64 18.61
CA LYS A 83 2.60 25.10 17.48
C LYS A 83 4.04 24.66 17.68
N GLY A 84 4.61 24.04 16.64
CA GLY A 84 5.95 23.47 16.67
C GLY A 84 5.98 22.01 17.13
N ASP A 85 4.83 21.40 17.47
CA ASP A 85 4.78 19.97 17.73
C ASP A 85 5.04 19.16 16.45
N THR A 86 5.48 17.93 16.66
CA THR A 86 5.82 17.03 15.56
C THR A 86 4.60 16.24 15.11
N VAL A 87 4.29 16.34 13.82
CA VAL A 87 3.31 15.49 13.15
C VAL A 87 4.06 14.41 12.38
N SER A 88 3.86 13.15 12.77
CA SER A 88 4.44 12.00 12.10
C SER A 88 3.57 11.62 10.89
N LEU A 89 4.21 11.50 9.73
CA LEU A 89 3.56 11.15 8.48
C LEU A 89 4.17 9.86 7.94
N VAL A 90 3.31 8.97 7.47
CA VAL A 90 3.73 7.80 6.71
C VAL A 90 3.33 8.01 5.25
N VAL A 91 4.33 8.07 4.38
CA VAL A 91 4.16 8.36 2.95
C VAL A 91 4.38 7.10 2.14
N SER A 92 3.51 6.86 1.18
CA SER A 92 3.57 5.71 0.30
C SER A 92 4.78 5.76 -0.64
N ARG A 93 5.48 4.64 -0.75
CA ARG A 93 6.46 4.36 -1.81
C ARG A 93 5.82 3.81 -3.08
N GLY A 94 4.50 3.56 -3.06
CA GLY A 94 3.81 2.74 -4.03
C GLY A 94 4.00 1.25 -3.75
N PRO A 95 3.57 0.37 -4.67
CA PRO A 95 3.72 -1.06 -4.52
C PRO A 95 5.19 -1.48 -4.45
N GLN A 96 5.44 -2.57 -3.73
CA GLN A 96 6.77 -3.15 -3.71
C GLN A 96 7.02 -3.88 -5.03
N MET A 97 7.98 -3.40 -5.81
CA MET A 97 8.37 -3.98 -7.09
C MET A 97 9.53 -4.96 -6.92
N MET A 98 9.52 -6.02 -7.71
CA MET A 98 10.56 -7.03 -7.79
C MET A 98 10.93 -7.28 -9.25
N GLU A 99 12.21 -7.54 -9.51
CA GLU A 99 12.69 -7.92 -10.84
C GLU A 99 12.31 -9.39 -11.15
N MET A 100 11.68 -9.60 -12.30
CA MET A 100 11.30 -10.91 -12.82
C MET A 100 12.56 -11.74 -13.11
N PRO A 101 12.72 -12.92 -12.50
CA PRO A 101 13.86 -13.79 -12.79
C PRO A 101 13.78 -14.39 -14.20
N ASP A 102 14.93 -14.81 -14.72
CA ASP A 102 14.99 -15.58 -15.96
C ASP A 102 14.69 -17.06 -15.66
N ILE A 103 13.48 -17.46 -16.02
CA ILE A 103 12.94 -18.80 -15.73
C ILE A 103 12.69 -19.63 -17.00
N ILE A 104 12.95 -19.05 -18.18
CA ILE A 104 12.78 -19.77 -19.46
C ILE A 104 13.79 -20.93 -19.52
N GLY A 105 13.35 -22.08 -19.97
CA GLY A 105 14.15 -23.31 -20.02
C GLY A 105 14.34 -24.03 -18.66
N GLN A 106 13.93 -23.44 -17.56
CA GLN A 106 13.95 -24.10 -16.25
C GLN A 106 12.82 -25.10 -16.14
N THR A 107 12.98 -26.11 -15.25
CA THR A 107 11.87 -27.00 -14.92
C THR A 107 10.76 -26.28 -14.18
N GLN A 108 9.53 -26.72 -14.33
CA GLN A 108 8.37 -26.14 -13.66
C GLN A 108 8.60 -25.92 -12.16
N ASP A 109 9.11 -26.94 -11.45
CA ASP A 109 9.32 -26.87 -10.00
C ASP A 109 10.37 -25.81 -9.63
N SER A 110 11.45 -25.72 -10.40
CA SER A 110 12.52 -24.76 -10.20
C SER A 110 12.01 -23.32 -10.41
N ALA A 111 11.29 -23.08 -11.50
CA ALA A 111 10.70 -21.78 -11.81
C ALA A 111 9.69 -21.33 -10.75
N VAL A 112 8.79 -22.22 -10.33
CA VAL A 112 7.81 -21.92 -9.26
C VAL A 112 8.50 -21.57 -7.95
N GLN A 113 9.54 -22.32 -7.57
CA GLN A 113 10.30 -22.05 -6.35
C GLN A 113 11.05 -20.71 -6.42
N GLU A 114 11.62 -20.39 -7.55
CA GLU A 114 12.33 -19.11 -7.75
C GLU A 114 11.38 -17.93 -7.68
N LEU A 115 10.22 -18.01 -8.34
CA LEU A 115 9.16 -16.99 -8.24
C LEU A 115 8.67 -16.82 -6.80
N ALA A 116 8.42 -17.93 -6.09
CA ALA A 116 8.00 -17.90 -4.69
C ALA A 116 9.04 -17.21 -3.78
N THR A 117 10.34 -17.45 -4.02
CA THR A 117 11.44 -16.77 -3.29
C THR A 117 11.42 -15.25 -3.51
N LYS A 118 10.97 -14.81 -4.67
CA LYS A 118 10.79 -13.39 -5.02
C LYS A 118 9.45 -12.81 -4.54
N GLY A 119 8.61 -13.62 -3.90
CA GLY A 119 7.27 -13.20 -3.46
C GLY A 119 6.25 -13.10 -4.60
N LEU A 120 6.51 -13.76 -5.71
CA LEU A 120 5.60 -13.85 -6.86
C LEU A 120 4.83 -15.19 -6.81
N ASN A 121 3.60 -15.20 -7.29
CA ASN A 121 2.81 -16.42 -7.44
C ASN A 121 3.01 -16.98 -8.86
N ALA A 122 2.83 -18.30 -9.01
CA ALA A 122 2.91 -18.94 -10.31
C ALA A 122 1.62 -19.72 -10.61
N THR A 123 1.17 -19.64 -11.86
CA THR A 123 0.13 -20.51 -12.42
C THR A 123 0.68 -21.14 -13.68
N CYS A 124 0.61 -22.49 -13.76
CA CYS A 124 1.22 -23.24 -14.85
C CYS A 124 0.16 -23.78 -15.80
N PHE A 125 0.39 -23.64 -17.11
CA PHE A 125 -0.38 -24.25 -18.16
C PHE A 125 0.53 -25.09 -19.05
N THR A 126 0.11 -26.32 -19.35
CA THR A 126 0.85 -27.17 -20.28
C THR A 126 0.48 -26.82 -21.72
N VAL A 127 1.46 -26.59 -22.56
CA VAL A 127 1.30 -26.32 -24.00
C VAL A 127 1.86 -27.46 -24.82
N VAL A 128 1.41 -27.56 -26.08
CA VAL A 128 1.95 -28.55 -27.01
C VAL A 128 3.44 -28.25 -27.24
N ASN A 129 4.26 -29.29 -27.07
CA ASN A 129 5.70 -29.19 -27.28
C ASN A 129 6.03 -29.48 -28.74
N ASP A 130 6.70 -28.56 -29.42
CA ASP A 130 7.20 -28.70 -30.78
C ASP A 130 8.59 -29.35 -30.84
N GLY A 131 9.14 -29.70 -29.69
CA GLY A 131 10.46 -30.30 -29.55
C GLY A 131 11.59 -29.29 -29.34
N SER A 132 11.26 -27.98 -29.23
CA SER A 132 12.27 -26.94 -28.97
C SER A 132 12.80 -26.97 -27.55
N GLU A 133 11.95 -27.37 -26.59
CA GLU A 133 12.27 -27.44 -25.18
C GLU A 133 12.03 -28.86 -24.62
N ALA A 134 12.74 -29.18 -23.53
CA ALA A 134 12.49 -30.44 -22.84
C ALA A 134 11.10 -30.44 -22.18
N ALA A 135 10.42 -31.58 -22.24
CA ALA A 135 9.13 -31.71 -21.55
C ALA A 135 9.24 -31.37 -20.06
N GLY A 136 8.28 -30.60 -19.55
CA GLY A 136 8.28 -30.10 -18.18
C GLY A 136 9.08 -28.84 -17.93
N CYS A 137 9.69 -28.24 -18.97
CA CYS A 137 10.38 -26.98 -18.87
C CYS A 137 9.48 -25.79 -19.26
N VAL A 138 9.80 -24.61 -18.74
CA VAL A 138 9.11 -23.36 -19.05
C VAL A 138 9.46 -22.90 -20.45
N VAL A 139 8.48 -22.80 -21.33
CA VAL A 139 8.64 -22.31 -22.71
C VAL A 139 8.50 -20.78 -22.76
N SER A 140 7.55 -20.25 -22.00
CA SER A 140 7.29 -18.82 -21.93
C SER A 140 6.59 -18.45 -20.61
N ALA A 141 6.62 -17.16 -20.29
CA ALA A 141 5.92 -16.60 -19.15
C ALA A 141 5.12 -15.36 -19.57
N SER A 142 4.17 -14.94 -18.74
CA SER A 142 3.36 -13.74 -19.00
C SER A 142 4.16 -12.43 -18.89
N GLU A 143 5.28 -12.49 -18.19
CA GLU A 143 6.18 -11.35 -17.96
C GLU A 143 7.59 -11.69 -18.44
N ASP A 144 8.27 -10.70 -18.99
CA ASP A 144 9.63 -10.85 -19.50
C ASP A 144 10.65 -10.87 -18.36
N ALA A 145 11.71 -11.66 -18.51
CA ALA A 145 12.86 -11.65 -17.61
C ALA A 145 13.44 -10.24 -17.48
N GLY A 146 13.71 -9.78 -16.25
CA GLY A 146 14.22 -8.44 -15.97
C GLY A 146 13.14 -7.34 -15.89
N SER A 147 11.88 -7.63 -16.20
CA SER A 147 10.79 -6.67 -16.00
C SER A 147 10.52 -6.46 -14.50
N MET A 148 10.02 -5.25 -14.16
CA MET A 148 9.64 -4.93 -12.79
C MET A 148 8.17 -5.29 -12.57
N VAL A 149 7.90 -6.22 -11.67
CA VAL A 149 6.55 -6.68 -11.32
C VAL A 149 6.27 -6.46 -9.84
N GLU A 150 5.00 -6.25 -9.50
CA GLU A 150 4.58 -6.09 -8.11
C GLU A 150 4.70 -7.41 -7.35
N VAL A 151 5.19 -7.35 -6.12
CA VAL A 151 5.21 -8.50 -5.21
C VAL A 151 3.78 -8.99 -4.99
N GLY A 152 3.58 -10.31 -5.09
CA GLY A 152 2.25 -10.93 -5.03
C GLY A 152 1.58 -11.13 -6.40
N THR A 153 2.13 -10.58 -7.48
CA THR A 153 1.63 -10.80 -8.84
C THR A 153 1.67 -12.29 -9.19
N THR A 154 0.64 -12.76 -9.90
CA THR A 154 0.58 -14.13 -10.42
C THR A 154 1.15 -14.17 -11.83
N ILE A 155 2.28 -14.87 -11.99
CA ILE A 155 2.95 -15.09 -13.26
C ILE A 155 2.38 -16.36 -13.88
N VAL A 156 1.96 -16.25 -15.13
CA VAL A 156 1.49 -17.41 -15.92
C VAL A 156 2.69 -18.04 -16.61
N LEU A 157 2.91 -19.32 -16.34
CA LEU A 157 3.98 -20.12 -16.95
C LEU A 157 3.39 -21.08 -17.97
N TYR A 158 3.96 -21.12 -19.14
CA TYR A 158 3.65 -22.10 -20.17
C TYR A 158 4.73 -23.18 -20.17
N ILE A 159 4.31 -24.41 -19.89
CA ILE A 159 5.20 -25.56 -19.69
C ILE A 159 5.13 -26.46 -20.92
N ALA A 160 6.27 -26.85 -21.46
CA ALA A 160 6.34 -27.84 -22.55
C ALA A 160 5.71 -29.16 -22.12
N GLY A 161 4.69 -29.61 -22.82
CA GLY A 161 4.15 -30.95 -22.69
C GLY A 161 5.10 -32.01 -23.23
N ASP A 162 4.63 -33.29 -23.23
CA ASP A 162 5.34 -34.36 -23.93
C ASP A 162 5.32 -34.09 -25.44
N VAL A 163 6.44 -34.37 -26.12
CA VAL A 163 6.48 -34.33 -27.59
C VAL A 163 5.51 -35.38 -28.12
N PRO A 164 4.55 -35.05 -28.99
CA PRO A 164 3.66 -36.04 -29.59
C PRO A 164 4.47 -37.12 -30.29
N ALA A 165 4.16 -38.38 -30.04
CA ALA A 165 4.86 -39.52 -30.63
C ALA A 165 4.76 -39.58 -32.19
N ASP A 166 4.04 -38.65 -32.79
CA ASP A 166 3.78 -38.54 -34.22
C ASP A 166 4.42 -37.30 -34.87
N ALA A 167 5.46 -36.70 -34.21
CA ALA A 167 6.27 -35.67 -34.85
C ALA A 167 7.08 -36.34 -35.98
N PRO A 168 6.96 -35.90 -37.24
CA PRO A 168 7.71 -36.50 -38.34
C PRO A 168 9.21 -36.31 -38.04
N ALA A 169 9.94 -37.43 -37.90
CA ALA A 169 11.38 -37.42 -37.90
C ALA A 169 11.84 -36.69 -39.17
N GLU A 170 12.53 -35.54 -39.02
CA GLU A 170 13.17 -34.91 -40.14
C GLU A 170 14.06 -35.92 -40.84
N SER A 171 13.62 -36.30 -42.03
CA SER A 171 14.31 -37.20 -42.91
C SER A 171 15.69 -36.66 -43.17
N GLU A 172 16.71 -37.37 -42.67
CA GLU A 172 18.10 -37.16 -43.15
C GLU A 172 18.08 -37.20 -44.65
N ALA A 173 18.49 -36.10 -45.28
CA ALA A 173 18.72 -36.04 -46.70
C ALA A 173 19.86 -37.04 -47.06
N PRO A 174 19.70 -37.88 -48.05
CA PRO A 174 20.79 -38.74 -48.47
C PRO A 174 21.88 -37.87 -49.11
N SER A 175 23.10 -38.01 -48.58
CA SER A 175 24.32 -37.50 -49.25
C SER A 175 24.56 -38.32 -50.50
N ASP A 176 24.59 -37.64 -51.64
CA ASP A 176 25.13 -38.18 -52.88
C ASP A 176 26.54 -37.61 -53.12
#